data_6153ea97ee02c37bddf4c61d960b7bf7
#
_entry.id   6153ea97ee02c37bddf4c61d960b7bf7
#
_cell.length_a   1.000
_cell.length_b   1.000
_cell.length_c   1.000
_cell.angle_alpha   90.00
_cell.angle_beta   90.00
_cell.angle_gamma   90.00
#
_symmetry.space_group_name_H-M   'P 1'
#
loop_
_entity.id
_entity.type
_entity.pdbx_description
1 polymer ?
#
loop_
_entity_poly.entity_id
_entity_poly.type
_entity_poly.pdbx_seq_one_letter_code
_entity_poly.pdbx_strand_id
1 'polypeptide(L)'
;MNNNCTTLRQRGLRWWLAACAVLFFYAHSEGWSLENRTQTSVSNNVNVLTTGLVSLHYIDKLWTTSHTLDSATGSQPDLVYEYRIAELNRRSPFPYRFHPLVLKYIKIYSIERREQVQQMLGLAELYFPIFREELDKYQLPLELVYLSVVESALNPLAVSKSGAVGLWQFKINTAEMFDLHVDSFVDERMNPTLSTEAACLYLDYLYKVFGNWALALAAYNAGPGTVQRAIQRAGGETDFWKLLPYLPEAAQNYVPAFIAASYIFNYHDEHNLHSQAPPIRFQEVDTIQISDALSFGALSSWTDIPLELLHFLNPSYRQGYVPKPISGSVPILLPKNKIERYIANSDRIHAQSYKISQNPFPIEKGRKIHYQHEVARGEFLHKIALQYECTVADLEQWNGGGKLKIHPGDKLSVWITPDIYARIERELIGRY
;
A
#
# COMPACT_ATOMS: atom_id res chain seq x y z
N MET A 1 -5.59 -5.63 40.89
CA MET A 1 -4.60 -6.28 40.02
C MET A 1 -5.18 -7.62 39.60
N ASN A 2 -5.19 -7.98 38.35
CA ASN A 2 -5.81 -9.15 37.70
C ASN A 2 -7.24 -8.93 37.18
N ASN A 3 -7.37 -8.47 35.93
CA ASN A 3 -8.55 -8.78 35.10
C ASN A 3 -8.35 -8.47 33.59
N ASN A 4 -7.14 -8.14 33.12
CA ASN A 4 -6.94 -7.79 31.70
C ASN A 4 -6.29 -8.87 30.83
N CYS A 5 -6.06 -10.08 31.37
CA CYS A 5 -5.36 -11.14 30.60
C CYS A 5 -6.31 -12.16 29.94
N THR A 6 -7.61 -12.14 30.25
CA THR A 6 -8.58 -13.14 29.78
C THR A 6 -9.27 -12.77 28.46
N THR A 7 -9.33 -11.49 28.11
CA THR A 7 -10.02 -11.02 26.88
C THR A 7 -9.24 -11.25 25.61
N LEU A 8 -7.91 -11.21 25.66
CA LEU A 8 -7.05 -11.48 24.49
C LEU A 8 -7.02 -12.96 24.08
N ARG A 9 -7.16 -13.87 25.04
CA ARG A 9 -7.14 -15.32 24.78
C ARG A 9 -8.44 -15.84 24.12
N GLN A 10 -9.58 -15.18 24.37
CA GLN A 10 -10.86 -15.57 23.75
C GLN A 10 -11.01 -15.01 22.31
N ARG A 11 -10.34 -13.91 21.96
CA ARG A 11 -10.34 -13.40 20.59
C ARG A 11 -9.53 -14.30 19.65
N GLY A 12 -8.38 -14.81 20.07
CA GLY A 12 -7.56 -15.71 19.26
C GLY A 12 -8.25 -17.04 18.85
N LEU A 13 -9.16 -17.55 19.68
CA LEU A 13 -9.82 -18.83 19.42
C LEU A 13 -10.97 -18.74 18.40
N ARG A 14 -11.61 -17.59 18.25
CA ARG A 14 -12.67 -17.36 17.22
C ARG A 14 -12.10 -17.26 15.80
N TRP A 15 -10.85 -16.85 15.66
CA TRP A 15 -10.17 -16.68 14.37
C TRP A 15 -9.75 -17.99 13.70
N TRP A 16 -9.52 -19.04 14.47
CA TRP A 16 -9.14 -20.36 13.94
C TRP A 16 -10.24 -21.02 13.10
N LEU A 17 -11.51 -20.74 13.39
CA LEU A 17 -12.63 -21.34 12.67
C LEU A 17 -13.00 -20.57 11.39
N ALA A 18 -12.71 -19.28 11.31
CA ALA A 18 -12.97 -18.48 10.11
C ALA A 18 -11.90 -18.70 9.02
N ALA A 19 -10.64 -18.91 9.39
CA ALA A 19 -9.54 -19.14 8.45
C ALA A 19 -9.66 -20.45 7.65
N CYS A 20 -10.33 -21.47 8.19
CA CYS A 20 -10.55 -22.74 7.50
C CYS A 20 -11.63 -22.70 6.41
N ALA A 21 -12.57 -21.76 6.48
CA ALA A 21 -13.70 -21.70 5.54
C ALA A 21 -13.38 -20.99 4.21
N VAL A 22 -12.29 -20.18 4.13
CA VAL A 22 -11.95 -19.38 2.94
C VAL A 22 -11.07 -20.14 1.93
N LEU A 23 -10.65 -21.37 2.25
CA LEU A 23 -9.71 -22.16 1.42
C LEU A 23 -10.34 -22.82 0.17
N PHE A 24 -11.65 -22.64 -0.11
CA PHE A 24 -12.32 -23.43 -1.16
C PHE A 24 -12.74 -22.70 -2.43
N PHE A 25 -12.56 -21.38 -2.55
CA PHE A 25 -12.94 -20.68 -3.78
C PHE A 25 -11.83 -19.74 -4.26
N TYR A 26 -11.07 -20.13 -5.24
CA TYR A 26 -10.64 -19.30 -6.39
C TYR A 26 -9.68 -20.06 -7.31
N ALA A 27 -10.24 -20.51 -8.40
CA ALA A 27 -9.49 -20.83 -9.63
C ALA A 27 -10.03 -19.96 -10.76
N HIS A 28 -9.16 -19.57 -11.67
CA HIS A 28 -9.34 -18.90 -12.97
C HIS A 28 -9.43 -17.37 -12.94
N SER A 29 -8.62 -16.66 -13.69
CA SER A 29 -8.37 -16.56 -15.13
C SER A 29 -7.40 -15.42 -15.47
N GLU A 30 -6.76 -15.58 -16.58
CA GLU A 30 -5.80 -14.83 -17.38
C GLU A 30 -6.08 -13.34 -17.69
N GLY A 31 -4.98 -12.59 -17.85
CA GLY A 31 -4.52 -11.86 -19.00
C GLY A 31 -5.18 -10.51 -19.37
N TRP A 32 -4.38 -9.48 -19.56
CA TRP A 32 -4.25 -8.62 -20.75
C TRP A 32 -3.41 -7.36 -20.48
N SER A 33 -2.77 -6.87 -21.51
CA SER A 33 -1.64 -5.96 -21.62
C SER A 33 -1.99 -4.52 -22.08
N LEU A 34 -1.00 -3.61 -21.88
CA LEU A 34 -0.59 -2.40 -22.65
C LEU A 34 -1.47 -1.13 -22.54
N GLU A 35 -1.02 0.11 -22.62
CA GLU A 35 0.17 0.84 -23.06
C GLU A 35 0.12 2.33 -22.64
N ASN A 36 1.28 2.97 -22.57
CA ASN A 36 1.74 4.34 -22.45
C ASN A 36 0.88 5.55 -22.91
N ARG A 37 0.99 6.72 -22.24
CA ARG A 37 1.70 7.93 -22.68
C ARG A 37 1.58 9.13 -21.72
N THR A 38 2.66 9.68 -21.35
CA THR A 38 3.29 10.98 -21.11
C THR A 38 2.50 12.30 -21.04
N GLN A 39 2.98 13.14 -20.08
CA GLN A 39 3.16 14.61 -20.04
C GLN A 39 1.97 15.45 -19.58
N THR A 40 2.11 16.49 -18.76
CA THR A 40 3.17 17.42 -18.35
C THR A 40 2.75 18.26 -17.15
N SER A 41 3.69 18.62 -16.37
CA SER A 41 4.15 19.85 -15.71
C SER A 41 3.46 20.36 -14.46
N VAL A 42 4.32 20.38 -13.44
CA VAL A 42 4.54 21.43 -12.41
C VAL A 42 3.33 21.87 -11.61
N SER A 43 3.17 21.24 -10.45
CA SER A 43 2.96 21.94 -9.19
C SER A 43 3.21 20.99 -8.02
N ASN A 44 4.08 21.44 -7.11
CA ASN A 44 4.31 20.98 -5.74
C ASN A 44 5.06 19.66 -5.54
N ASN A 45 6.19 19.76 -4.84
CA ASN A 45 7.13 18.69 -4.50
C ASN A 45 6.48 17.45 -3.82
N VAL A 46 5.34 17.59 -3.15
CA VAL A 46 4.62 16.48 -2.52
C VAL A 46 3.92 15.60 -3.57
N ASN A 47 3.29 16.20 -4.58
CA ASN A 47 2.65 15.45 -5.67
C ASN A 47 3.68 14.71 -6.55
N VAL A 48 4.87 15.28 -6.74
CA VAL A 48 5.96 14.62 -7.47
C VAL A 48 6.46 13.38 -6.73
N LEU A 49 6.55 13.43 -5.39
CA LEU A 49 6.97 12.28 -4.59
C LEU A 49 5.94 11.13 -4.60
N THR A 50 4.65 11.46 -4.58
CA THR A 50 3.59 10.44 -4.52
C THR A 50 3.18 9.86 -5.88
N THR A 51 3.27 10.64 -6.96
CA THR A 51 2.91 10.19 -8.32
C THR A 51 4.06 9.55 -9.09
N GLY A 52 5.32 9.85 -8.72
CA GLY A 52 6.51 9.29 -9.36
C GLY A 52 6.94 7.91 -8.84
N LEU A 53 6.45 7.49 -7.67
CA LEU A 53 6.81 6.21 -7.07
C LEU A 53 5.96 5.09 -7.68
N VAL A 54 6.56 4.33 -8.57
CA VAL A 54 5.94 3.16 -9.21
C VAL A 54 6.24 1.94 -8.36
N SER A 55 5.20 1.23 -7.93
CA SER A 55 5.34 -0.07 -7.26
C SER A 55 6.20 -1.04 -8.08
N LEU A 56 7.04 -1.83 -7.42
CA LEU A 56 7.89 -2.84 -8.06
C LEU A 56 7.11 -3.92 -8.82
N HIS A 57 5.83 -4.10 -8.54
CA HIS A 57 4.91 -4.90 -9.36
C HIS A 57 4.84 -4.43 -10.82
N TYR A 58 5.28 -3.20 -11.10
CA TYR A 58 5.36 -2.62 -12.45
C TYR A 58 6.69 -2.92 -13.17
N ILE A 59 7.72 -3.39 -12.45
CA ILE A 59 9.07 -3.58 -13.00
C ILE A 59 9.11 -4.74 -14.02
N ASP A 60 8.30 -5.76 -13.84
CA ASP A 60 8.27 -6.91 -14.76
C ASP A 60 7.86 -6.57 -16.19
N LYS A 61 7.14 -5.46 -16.43
CA LYS A 61 6.71 -5.05 -17.78
C LYS A 61 7.71 -4.19 -18.53
N LEU A 62 8.68 -3.56 -17.86
CA LEU A 62 9.67 -2.69 -18.50
C LEU A 62 10.93 -3.44 -18.97
N TRP A 63 11.04 -4.73 -18.64
CA TRP A 63 12.22 -5.55 -18.93
C TRP A 63 12.34 -6.06 -20.36
N THR A 64 11.33 -5.86 -21.20
CA THR A 64 11.38 -6.30 -22.62
C THR A 64 12.12 -5.33 -23.55
N THR A 65 12.56 -4.18 -23.07
CA THR A 65 13.42 -3.27 -23.84
C THR A 65 14.86 -3.46 -23.40
N SER A 66 15.64 -4.12 -24.25
CA SER A 66 17.10 -4.25 -24.13
C SER A 66 17.74 -2.87 -24.19
N HIS A 67 18.08 -2.30 -23.02
CA HIS A 67 18.98 -1.16 -22.97
C HIS A 67 20.41 -1.68 -22.81
N THR A 68 21.25 -1.38 -23.77
CA THR A 68 22.71 -1.49 -23.68
C THR A 68 23.16 -0.66 -22.48
N LEU A 69 23.68 -1.34 -21.46
CA LEU A 69 24.25 -0.73 -20.27
C LEU A 69 25.44 0.15 -20.67
N ASP A 70 25.28 1.46 -20.51
CA ASP A 70 26.37 2.40 -20.68
C ASP A 70 27.36 2.22 -19.51
N SER A 71 28.62 2.01 -19.83
CA SER A 71 29.70 1.53 -18.96
C SER A 71 30.26 2.56 -17.98
N ALA A 72 29.51 3.64 -17.65
CA ALA A 72 30.00 4.76 -16.86
C ALA A 72 29.84 4.62 -15.34
N THR A 73 29.05 3.67 -14.83
CA THR A 73 29.00 3.33 -13.40
C THR A 73 29.74 2.03 -13.19
N GLY A 74 30.94 2.06 -12.62
CA GLY A 74 31.77 0.90 -12.38
C GLY A 74 31.01 -0.23 -11.70
N SER A 75 30.69 -1.26 -12.48
CA SER A 75 30.06 -2.47 -11.97
C SER A 75 31.00 -3.12 -10.95
N GLN A 76 30.56 -3.19 -9.69
CA GLN A 76 31.31 -3.92 -8.68
C GLN A 76 31.38 -5.40 -9.08
N PRO A 77 32.49 -6.12 -8.78
CA PRO A 77 32.57 -7.55 -9.00
C PRO A 77 31.45 -8.29 -8.27
N ASP A 78 30.87 -9.33 -8.87
CA ASP A 78 29.76 -10.10 -8.26
C ASP A 78 30.13 -10.66 -6.87
N LEU A 79 31.41 -10.95 -6.63
CA LEU A 79 31.93 -11.37 -5.33
C LEU A 79 31.69 -10.35 -4.21
N VAL A 80 31.67 -9.05 -4.51
CA VAL A 80 31.38 -8.00 -3.51
C VAL A 80 29.92 -8.08 -3.07
N TYR A 81 29.00 -8.28 -4.00
CA TYR A 81 27.59 -8.47 -3.69
C TYR A 81 27.35 -9.74 -2.88
N GLU A 82 27.98 -10.84 -3.27
CA GLU A 82 27.92 -12.11 -2.54
C GLU A 82 28.40 -11.96 -1.10
N TYR A 83 29.58 -11.37 -0.90
CA TYR A 83 30.13 -11.09 0.42
C TYR A 83 29.19 -10.25 1.28
N ARG A 84 28.67 -9.14 0.75
CA ARG A 84 27.76 -8.25 1.49
C ARG A 84 26.44 -8.93 1.85
N ILE A 85 25.88 -9.76 0.97
CA ILE A 85 24.69 -10.56 1.27
C ILE A 85 24.98 -11.60 2.34
N ALA A 86 26.14 -12.24 2.32
CA ALA A 86 26.57 -13.15 3.37
C ALA A 86 26.73 -12.45 4.73
N GLU A 87 27.22 -11.19 4.74
CA GLU A 87 27.29 -10.37 5.93
C GLU A 87 25.90 -9.99 6.47
N LEU A 88 24.93 -9.67 5.61
CA LEU A 88 23.54 -9.46 6.02
C LEU A 88 22.96 -10.74 6.63
N ASN A 89 23.17 -11.89 6.00
CA ASN A 89 22.70 -13.18 6.50
C ASN A 89 23.26 -13.52 7.88
N ARG A 90 24.50 -13.15 8.16
CA ARG A 90 25.13 -13.40 9.47
C ARG A 90 24.55 -12.54 10.61
N ARG A 91 24.01 -11.36 10.27
CA ARG A 91 23.53 -10.36 11.25
C ARG A 91 22.01 -10.37 11.44
N SER A 92 21.29 -11.13 10.64
CA SER A 92 19.84 -11.12 10.57
C SER A 92 19.24 -12.49 10.83
N PRO A 93 18.08 -12.60 11.48
CA PRO A 93 17.30 -13.83 11.54
C PRO A 93 16.70 -14.20 10.19
N PHE A 94 16.72 -13.30 9.20
CA PHE A 94 16.18 -13.54 7.87
C PHE A 94 17.21 -14.29 7.00
N PRO A 95 16.81 -15.33 6.26
CA PRO A 95 17.74 -16.13 5.43
C PRO A 95 18.07 -15.41 4.12
N TYR A 96 19.06 -14.52 4.14
CA TYR A 96 19.59 -13.89 2.93
C TYR A 96 20.46 -14.88 2.14
N ARG A 97 20.20 -14.99 0.85
CA ARG A 97 20.99 -15.82 -0.05
C ARG A 97 21.33 -15.06 -1.33
N PHE A 98 22.59 -15.09 -1.73
CA PHE A 98 23.00 -14.61 -3.04
C PHE A 98 22.42 -15.50 -4.14
N HIS A 99 21.84 -14.87 -5.15
CA HIS A 99 21.27 -15.55 -6.32
C HIS A 99 21.28 -14.58 -7.51
N PRO A 100 21.42 -15.03 -8.77
CA PRO A 100 21.39 -14.15 -9.95
C PRO A 100 20.14 -13.25 -10.03
N LEU A 101 18.97 -13.72 -9.59
CA LEU A 101 17.76 -12.90 -9.49
C LEU A 101 17.92 -11.77 -8.48
N VAL A 102 18.59 -11.99 -7.35
CA VAL A 102 18.86 -10.96 -6.35
C VAL A 102 19.78 -9.89 -6.93
N LEU A 103 20.86 -10.31 -7.60
CA LEU A 103 21.80 -9.42 -8.27
C LEU A 103 21.10 -8.57 -9.35
N LYS A 104 20.19 -9.16 -10.11
CA LYS A 104 19.35 -8.45 -11.08
C LYS A 104 18.61 -7.29 -10.41
N TYR A 105 17.92 -7.52 -9.29
CA TYR A 105 17.18 -6.46 -8.59
C TYR A 105 18.10 -5.44 -7.91
N ILE A 106 19.26 -5.84 -7.40
CA ILE A 106 20.26 -4.89 -6.89
C ILE A 106 20.68 -3.91 -8.00
N LYS A 107 20.94 -4.42 -9.22
CA LYS A 107 21.31 -3.58 -10.37
C LYS A 107 20.15 -2.66 -10.79
N ILE A 108 18.91 -3.12 -10.78
CA ILE A 108 17.74 -2.29 -11.03
C ILE A 108 17.69 -1.13 -10.03
N TYR A 109 17.81 -1.39 -8.74
CA TYR A 109 17.77 -0.35 -7.71
C TYR A 109 18.98 0.60 -7.78
N SER A 110 20.20 0.06 -7.93
CA SER A 110 21.42 0.86 -7.85
C SER A 110 21.77 1.61 -9.13
N ILE A 111 21.24 1.18 -10.28
CA ILE A 111 21.59 1.75 -11.59
C ILE A 111 20.36 2.39 -12.26
N GLU A 112 19.28 1.60 -12.46
CA GLU A 112 18.18 2.04 -13.31
C GLU A 112 17.17 2.93 -12.54
N ARG A 113 17.02 2.73 -11.22
CA ARG A 113 16.02 3.38 -10.38
C ARG A 113 16.63 4.27 -9.28
N ARG A 114 17.80 4.82 -9.53
CA ARG A 114 18.56 5.60 -8.54
C ARG A 114 17.73 6.70 -7.88
N GLU A 115 17.05 7.54 -8.66
CA GLU A 115 16.25 8.65 -8.14
C GLU A 115 15.11 8.15 -7.23
N GLN A 116 14.44 7.09 -7.65
CA GLN A 116 13.39 6.47 -6.84
C GLN A 116 13.94 5.89 -5.53
N VAL A 117 15.11 5.25 -5.58
CA VAL A 117 15.75 4.72 -4.37
C VAL A 117 16.13 5.86 -3.42
N GLN A 118 16.66 6.98 -3.92
CA GLN A 118 16.99 8.14 -3.10
C GLN A 118 15.75 8.78 -2.46
N GLN A 119 14.61 8.79 -3.16
CA GLN A 119 13.30 9.17 -2.60
C GLN A 119 12.83 8.18 -1.53
N MET A 120 12.93 6.88 -1.80
CA MET A 120 12.56 5.84 -0.83
C MET A 120 13.43 5.89 0.42
N LEU A 121 14.72 6.16 0.31
CA LEU A 121 15.61 6.38 1.46
C LEU A 121 15.12 7.53 2.33
N GLY A 122 14.67 8.64 1.73
CA GLY A 122 14.07 9.75 2.45
C GLY A 122 12.74 9.41 3.11
N LEU A 123 11.84 8.75 2.40
CA LEU A 123 10.56 8.31 2.96
C LEU A 123 10.73 7.30 4.09
N ALA A 124 11.79 6.48 4.05
CA ALA A 124 12.12 5.55 5.12
C ALA A 124 12.45 6.26 6.44
N GLU A 125 13.00 7.47 6.41
CA GLU A 125 13.23 8.27 7.61
C GLU A 125 11.91 8.60 8.34
N LEU A 126 10.80 8.70 7.61
CA LEU A 126 9.46 8.93 8.16
C LEU A 126 8.76 7.63 8.58
N TYR A 127 8.77 6.63 7.70
CA TYR A 127 7.91 5.44 7.88
C TYR A 127 8.57 4.30 8.66
N PHE A 128 9.88 4.08 8.52
CA PHE A 128 10.54 2.95 9.18
C PHE A 128 10.49 2.99 10.71
N PRO A 129 10.55 4.16 11.39
CA PRO A 129 10.32 4.19 12.83
C PRO A 129 8.95 3.61 13.23
N ILE A 130 7.88 3.97 12.51
CA ILE A 130 6.52 3.46 12.74
C ILE A 130 6.47 1.95 12.51
N PHE A 131 7.05 1.47 11.41
CA PHE A 131 7.03 0.04 11.07
C PHE A 131 7.82 -0.80 12.06
N ARG A 132 8.98 -0.30 12.51
CA ARG A 132 9.82 -1.02 13.49
C ARG A 132 9.16 -1.12 14.84
N GLU A 133 8.44 -0.09 15.27
CA GLU A 133 7.67 -0.11 16.52
C GLU A 133 6.60 -1.22 16.48
N GLU A 134 5.84 -1.32 15.40
CA GLU A 134 4.84 -2.37 15.26
C GLU A 134 5.47 -3.76 15.10
N LEU A 135 6.52 -3.91 14.31
CA LEU A 135 7.21 -5.20 14.15
C LEU A 135 7.79 -5.69 15.49
N ASP A 136 8.39 -4.81 16.28
CA ASP A 136 8.93 -5.13 17.61
C ASP A 136 7.82 -5.56 18.58
N LYS A 137 6.69 -4.84 18.59
CA LYS A 137 5.49 -5.17 19.37
C LYS A 137 4.99 -6.61 19.09
N TYR A 138 5.07 -7.08 17.86
CA TYR A 138 4.71 -8.42 17.44
C TYR A 138 5.87 -9.40 17.43
N GLN A 139 7.07 -9.01 17.89
CA GLN A 139 8.29 -9.82 17.91
C GLN A 139 8.67 -10.40 16.53
N LEU A 140 8.47 -9.60 15.48
CA LEU A 140 8.80 -9.95 14.12
C LEU A 140 10.17 -9.38 13.70
N PRO A 141 10.87 -10.01 12.74
CA PRO A 141 12.12 -9.47 12.20
C PRO A 141 11.97 -8.04 11.69
N LEU A 142 12.84 -7.14 12.12
CA LEU A 142 12.79 -5.72 11.73
C LEU A 142 13.09 -5.51 10.24
N GLU A 143 13.72 -6.48 9.60
CA GLU A 143 13.97 -6.48 8.16
C GLU A 143 12.69 -6.48 7.32
N LEU A 144 11.57 -6.91 7.88
CA LEU A 144 10.28 -6.91 7.19
C LEU A 144 9.81 -5.50 6.79
N VAL A 145 10.41 -4.41 7.31
CA VAL A 145 10.19 -3.05 6.81
C VAL A 145 10.45 -2.92 5.31
N TYR A 146 11.40 -3.68 4.78
CA TYR A 146 11.74 -3.64 3.34
C TYR A 146 10.65 -4.24 2.44
N LEU A 147 9.64 -4.91 3.02
CA LEU A 147 8.52 -5.41 2.27
C LEU A 147 7.67 -4.27 1.70
N SER A 148 7.46 -3.20 2.47
CA SER A 148 6.76 -1.99 2.02
C SER A 148 7.48 -1.25 0.87
N VAL A 149 8.81 -1.38 0.80
CA VAL A 149 9.59 -0.91 -0.34
C VAL A 149 9.23 -1.69 -1.60
N VAL A 150 9.13 -3.02 -1.50
CA VAL A 150 8.76 -3.90 -2.62
C VAL A 150 7.31 -3.68 -3.05
N GLU A 151 6.40 -3.51 -2.09
CA GLU A 151 4.97 -3.40 -2.35
C GLU A 151 4.55 -2.05 -2.96
N SER A 152 5.07 -0.96 -2.43
CA SER A 152 4.59 0.37 -2.77
C SER A 152 5.66 1.42 -3.05
N ALA A 153 6.95 1.05 -2.95
CA ALA A 153 8.04 2.03 -2.92
C ALA A 153 7.85 3.08 -1.80
N LEU A 154 7.27 2.68 -0.67
CA LEU A 154 6.90 3.53 0.47
C LEU A 154 5.82 4.59 0.14
N ASN A 155 5.01 4.38 -0.90
CA ASN A 155 3.90 5.27 -1.24
C ASN A 155 2.59 4.81 -0.56
N PRO A 156 2.06 5.55 0.44
CA PRO A 156 0.82 5.18 1.11
C PRO A 156 -0.43 5.29 0.20
N LEU A 157 -0.34 6.04 -0.89
CA LEU A 157 -1.41 6.22 -1.86
C LEU A 157 -1.34 5.24 -3.04
N ALA A 158 -0.39 4.29 -3.02
CA ALA A 158 -0.22 3.33 -4.11
C ALA A 158 -1.47 2.46 -4.29
N VAL A 159 -1.94 2.36 -5.52
CA VAL A 159 -3.06 1.49 -5.92
C VAL A 159 -2.62 0.61 -7.08
N SER A 160 -2.64 -0.70 -6.90
CA SER A 160 -2.28 -1.64 -7.95
C SER A 160 -3.45 -1.88 -8.93
N LYS A 161 -3.14 -2.44 -10.10
CA LYS A 161 -4.18 -2.85 -11.08
C LYS A 161 -5.17 -3.88 -10.52
N SER A 162 -4.75 -4.67 -9.53
CA SER A 162 -5.60 -5.67 -8.88
C SER A 162 -6.37 -5.12 -7.68
N GLY A 163 -6.28 -3.81 -7.41
CA GLY A 163 -6.98 -3.14 -6.32
C GLY A 163 -6.34 -3.31 -4.95
N ALA A 164 -5.06 -3.70 -4.88
CA ALA A 164 -4.31 -3.62 -3.65
C ALA A 164 -3.91 -2.16 -3.37
N VAL A 165 -3.93 -1.72 -2.11
CA VAL A 165 -3.79 -0.32 -1.72
C VAL A 165 -2.82 -0.16 -0.55
N GLY A 166 -2.09 0.96 -0.56
CA GLY A 166 -1.30 1.45 0.56
C GLY A 166 0.12 0.91 0.63
N LEU A 167 0.80 1.22 1.73
CA LEU A 167 2.20 0.86 1.98
C LEU A 167 2.46 -0.65 1.88
N TRP A 168 1.50 -1.46 2.31
CA TRP A 168 1.57 -2.91 2.42
C TRP A 168 0.73 -3.63 1.35
N GLN A 169 0.12 -2.88 0.41
CA GLN A 169 -0.66 -3.39 -0.72
C GLN A 169 -1.75 -4.40 -0.34
N PHE A 170 -2.54 -4.04 0.68
CA PHE A 170 -3.68 -4.87 1.07
C PHE A 170 -4.80 -4.86 0.02
N LYS A 171 -5.28 -6.04 -0.37
CA LYS A 171 -6.56 -6.18 -1.05
C LYS A 171 -7.70 -6.02 -0.05
N ILE A 172 -8.88 -5.59 -0.52
CA ILE A 172 -10.01 -5.31 0.36
C ILE A 172 -10.38 -6.50 1.26
N ASN A 173 -10.51 -7.70 0.70
CA ASN A 173 -10.86 -8.88 1.47
C ASN A 173 -9.82 -9.23 2.56
N THR A 174 -8.53 -8.99 2.27
CA THR A 174 -7.46 -9.21 3.25
C THR A 174 -7.47 -8.12 4.31
N ALA A 175 -7.73 -6.87 3.93
CA ALA A 175 -7.86 -5.74 4.84
C ALA A 175 -8.99 -5.97 5.87
N GLU A 176 -10.16 -6.41 5.39
CA GLU A 176 -11.30 -6.77 6.24
C GLU A 176 -11.00 -7.90 7.24
N MET A 177 -10.15 -8.86 6.86
CA MET A 177 -9.72 -9.94 7.77
C MET A 177 -8.90 -9.43 8.96
N PHE A 178 -8.28 -8.26 8.82
CA PHE A 178 -7.45 -7.61 9.85
C PHE A 178 -8.08 -6.32 10.37
N ASP A 179 -9.42 -6.19 10.27
CA ASP A 179 -10.20 -5.08 10.81
C ASP A 179 -9.84 -3.70 10.26
N LEU A 180 -9.22 -3.61 9.07
CA LEU A 180 -9.00 -2.34 8.40
C LEU A 180 -10.29 -1.83 7.77
N HIS A 181 -10.74 -0.67 8.24
CA HIS A 181 -11.96 -0.04 7.75
C HIS A 181 -11.72 0.65 6.39
N VAL A 182 -12.66 0.44 5.45
CA VAL A 182 -12.64 1.06 4.12
C VAL A 182 -14.03 1.53 3.74
N ASP A 183 -14.16 2.85 3.57
CA ASP A 183 -15.39 3.48 3.06
C ASP A 183 -15.07 4.66 2.10
N SER A 184 -16.08 5.49 1.78
CA SER A 184 -15.92 6.65 0.90
C SER A 184 -15.05 7.77 1.48
N PHE A 185 -14.89 7.85 2.79
CA PHE A 185 -14.13 8.88 3.50
C PHE A 185 -12.78 8.37 3.99
N VAL A 186 -12.75 7.12 4.46
CA VAL A 186 -11.59 6.52 5.12
C VAL A 186 -11.17 5.25 4.40
N ASP A 187 -9.87 5.11 4.14
CA ASP A 187 -9.25 3.86 3.69
C ASP A 187 -8.03 3.57 4.58
N GLU A 188 -8.22 2.75 5.59
CA GLU A 188 -7.19 2.45 6.58
C GLU A 188 -6.02 1.62 6.03
N ARG A 189 -6.14 1.06 4.83
CA ARG A 189 -5.02 0.45 4.11
C ARG A 189 -3.92 1.48 3.79
N MET A 190 -4.29 2.77 3.71
CA MET A 190 -3.38 3.88 3.52
C MET A 190 -2.81 4.41 4.85
N ASN A 191 -3.38 4.06 6.00
CA ASN A 191 -2.89 4.50 7.31
C ASN A 191 -1.58 3.79 7.65
N PRO A 192 -0.47 4.53 7.89
CA PRO A 192 0.84 3.89 8.12
C PRO A 192 0.87 2.97 9.33
N THR A 193 0.23 3.35 10.44
CA THR A 193 0.24 2.55 11.68
C THR A 193 -0.71 1.37 11.58
N LEU A 194 -1.99 1.60 11.24
CA LEU A 194 -3.00 0.54 11.20
C LEU A 194 -2.68 -0.53 10.14
N SER A 195 -2.24 -0.09 8.95
CA SER A 195 -1.88 -1.05 7.90
C SER A 195 -0.60 -1.82 8.24
N THR A 196 0.32 -1.24 9.01
CA THR A 196 1.51 -1.96 9.50
C THR A 196 1.13 -3.00 10.56
N GLU A 197 0.24 -2.66 11.50
CA GLU A 197 -0.29 -3.64 12.46
C GLU A 197 -0.94 -4.82 11.74
N ALA A 198 -1.81 -4.55 10.77
CA ALA A 198 -2.42 -5.59 9.93
C ALA A 198 -1.38 -6.43 9.19
N ALA A 199 -0.32 -5.82 8.67
CA ALA A 199 0.77 -6.53 8.00
C ALA A 199 1.54 -7.43 8.96
N CYS A 200 1.80 -6.97 10.19
CA CYS A 200 2.44 -7.79 11.23
C CYS A 200 1.61 -9.03 11.54
N LEU A 201 0.31 -8.86 11.75
CA LEU A 201 -0.60 -9.99 12.02
C LEU A 201 -0.64 -10.99 10.85
N TYR A 202 -0.68 -10.49 9.61
CA TYR A 202 -0.70 -11.36 8.44
C TYR A 202 0.65 -12.07 8.24
N LEU A 203 1.77 -11.41 8.43
CA LEU A 203 3.10 -12.00 8.32
C LEU A 203 3.36 -13.05 9.41
N ASP A 204 2.92 -12.79 10.64
CA ASP A 204 2.97 -13.76 11.74
C ASP A 204 2.16 -15.03 11.40
N TYR A 205 0.93 -14.85 10.89
CA TYR A 205 0.11 -15.96 10.41
C TYR A 205 0.83 -16.76 9.32
N LEU A 206 1.37 -16.11 8.30
CA LEU A 206 2.07 -16.78 7.20
C LEU A 206 3.33 -17.51 7.67
N TYR A 207 4.07 -16.91 8.60
CA TYR A 207 5.23 -17.57 9.18
C TYR A 207 4.83 -18.82 9.99
N LYS A 208 3.77 -18.77 10.77
CA LYS A 208 3.24 -19.95 11.48
C LYS A 208 2.79 -21.06 10.54
N VAL A 209 2.28 -20.74 9.36
CA VAL A 209 1.87 -21.72 8.35
C VAL A 209 3.07 -22.40 7.68
N PHE A 210 4.12 -21.63 7.36
CA PHE A 210 5.22 -22.13 6.52
C PHE A 210 6.51 -22.41 7.29
N GLY A 211 6.70 -21.87 8.51
CA GLY A 211 7.90 -22.02 9.32
C GLY A 211 9.18 -21.43 8.69
N ASN A 212 9.03 -20.67 7.61
CA ASN A 212 10.12 -20.15 6.78
C ASN A 212 9.76 -18.78 6.21
N TRP A 213 10.60 -17.77 6.43
CA TRP A 213 10.34 -16.40 5.99
C TRP A 213 10.28 -16.25 4.47
N ALA A 214 11.12 -16.96 3.71
CA ALA A 214 11.08 -16.88 2.26
C ALA A 214 9.76 -17.41 1.69
N LEU A 215 9.23 -18.50 2.27
CA LEU A 215 7.90 -19.01 1.90
C LEU A 215 6.77 -18.12 2.39
N ALA A 216 6.90 -17.53 3.58
CA ALA A 216 5.92 -16.58 4.10
C ALA A 216 5.82 -15.34 3.18
N LEU A 217 6.96 -14.79 2.73
CA LEU A 217 6.97 -13.68 1.76
C LEU A 217 6.40 -14.09 0.40
N ALA A 218 6.75 -15.26 -0.12
CA ALA A 218 6.14 -15.77 -1.35
C ALA A 218 4.61 -15.93 -1.22
N ALA A 219 4.15 -16.36 -0.03
CA ALA A 219 2.72 -16.49 0.28
C ALA A 219 2.02 -15.14 0.48
N TYR A 220 2.72 -14.14 0.99
CA TYR A 220 2.21 -12.77 1.07
C TYR A 220 1.82 -12.25 -0.32
N ASN A 221 2.69 -12.46 -1.30
CA ASN A 221 2.46 -12.04 -2.69
C ASN A 221 1.43 -12.91 -3.42
N ALA A 222 1.63 -14.23 -3.44
CA ALA A 222 0.86 -15.16 -4.28
C ALA A 222 -0.35 -15.79 -3.58
N GLY A 223 -0.49 -15.58 -2.27
CA GLY A 223 -1.44 -16.25 -1.41
C GLY A 223 -0.96 -17.62 -0.91
N PRO A 224 -1.30 -18.00 0.35
CA PRO A 224 -0.81 -19.22 0.99
C PRO A 224 -1.18 -20.51 0.23
N GLY A 225 -2.38 -20.58 -0.34
CA GLY A 225 -2.81 -21.75 -1.12
C GLY A 225 -1.97 -21.97 -2.39
N THR A 226 -1.44 -20.90 -3.00
CA THR A 226 -0.56 -21.03 -4.18
C THR A 226 0.78 -21.63 -3.81
N VAL A 227 1.38 -21.19 -2.69
CA VAL A 227 2.64 -21.72 -2.19
C VAL A 227 2.47 -23.17 -1.74
N GLN A 228 1.39 -23.52 -1.04
CA GLN A 228 1.11 -24.91 -0.66
C GLN A 228 0.98 -25.83 -1.86
N ARG A 229 0.30 -25.40 -2.93
CA ARG A 229 0.23 -26.20 -4.17
C ARG A 229 1.60 -26.34 -4.83
N ALA A 230 2.47 -25.34 -4.75
CA ALA A 230 3.84 -25.44 -5.27
C ALA A 230 4.65 -26.47 -4.47
N ILE A 231 4.57 -26.45 -3.14
CA ILE A 231 5.21 -27.45 -2.26
C ILE A 231 4.74 -28.88 -2.60
N GLN A 232 3.42 -29.07 -2.75
CA GLN A 232 2.87 -30.38 -3.12
C GLN A 232 3.37 -30.87 -4.48
N ARG A 233 3.39 -30.00 -5.51
CA ARG A 233 3.91 -30.33 -6.85
C ARG A 233 5.41 -30.63 -6.84
N ALA A 234 6.15 -30.05 -5.91
CA ALA A 234 7.58 -30.29 -5.73
C ALA A 234 7.88 -31.46 -4.78
N GLY A 235 6.89 -32.32 -4.47
CA GLY A 235 7.10 -33.50 -3.62
C GLY A 235 7.37 -33.19 -2.14
N GLY A 236 6.91 -32.05 -1.62
CA GLY A 236 7.09 -31.63 -0.23
C GLY A 236 8.33 -30.75 -0.01
N GLU A 237 9.01 -30.29 -1.06
CA GLU A 237 10.16 -29.37 -0.95
C GLU A 237 9.73 -28.05 -0.30
N THR A 238 10.54 -27.53 0.64
CA THR A 238 10.28 -26.28 1.38
C THR A 238 11.41 -25.25 1.23
N ASP A 239 12.47 -25.54 0.48
CA ASP A 239 13.45 -24.53 0.09
C ASP A 239 12.86 -23.65 -1.03
N PHE A 240 12.64 -22.37 -0.75
CA PHE A 240 12.10 -21.40 -1.72
C PHE A 240 12.84 -21.43 -3.06
N TRP A 241 14.17 -21.53 -3.05
CA TRP A 241 15.00 -21.50 -4.26
C TRP A 241 14.82 -22.73 -5.16
N LYS A 242 14.49 -23.86 -4.56
CA LYS A 242 14.14 -25.08 -5.29
C LYS A 242 12.68 -25.09 -5.75
N LEU A 243 11.83 -24.29 -5.08
CA LEU A 243 10.42 -24.13 -5.46
C LEU A 243 10.20 -23.17 -6.63
N LEU A 244 11.19 -22.38 -7.06
CA LEU A 244 11.05 -21.41 -8.15
C LEU A 244 10.32 -21.97 -9.38
N PRO A 245 10.64 -23.18 -9.93
CA PRO A 245 9.96 -23.70 -11.12
C PRO A 245 8.45 -23.99 -10.92
N TYR A 246 8.00 -24.07 -9.68
CA TYR A 246 6.61 -24.41 -9.33
C TYR A 246 5.78 -23.21 -8.90
N LEU A 247 6.43 -22.04 -8.71
CA LEU A 247 5.79 -20.79 -8.31
C LEU A 247 5.40 -19.95 -9.55
N PRO A 248 4.36 -19.12 -9.45
CA PRO A 248 4.11 -18.09 -10.44
C PRO A 248 5.28 -17.11 -10.54
N GLU A 249 5.53 -16.54 -11.71
CA GLU A 249 6.66 -15.63 -11.98
C GLU A 249 6.75 -14.47 -10.98
N ALA A 250 5.62 -13.85 -10.64
CA ALA A 250 5.57 -12.79 -9.64
C ALA A 250 6.14 -13.25 -8.28
N ALA A 251 5.77 -14.45 -7.83
CA ALA A 251 6.26 -15.01 -6.57
C ALA A 251 7.73 -15.42 -6.64
N GLN A 252 8.21 -15.91 -7.82
CA GLN A 252 9.63 -16.22 -8.04
C GLN A 252 10.51 -14.98 -7.84
N ASN A 253 10.04 -13.82 -8.27
CA ASN A 253 10.77 -12.55 -8.23
C ASN A 253 10.65 -11.82 -6.88
N TYR A 254 9.66 -12.15 -6.07
CA TYR A 254 9.31 -11.39 -4.88
C TYR A 254 10.37 -11.44 -3.77
N VAL A 255 10.80 -12.63 -3.39
CA VAL A 255 11.87 -12.81 -2.38
C VAL A 255 13.20 -12.24 -2.86
N PRO A 256 13.65 -12.46 -4.11
CA PRO A 256 14.82 -11.78 -4.66
C PRO A 256 14.72 -10.25 -4.59
N ALA A 257 13.58 -9.66 -4.90
CA ALA A 257 13.36 -8.22 -4.81
C ALA A 257 13.44 -7.71 -3.36
N PHE A 258 12.87 -8.45 -2.41
CA PHE A 258 12.98 -8.15 -0.98
C PHE A 258 14.43 -8.17 -0.48
N ILE A 259 15.20 -9.21 -0.84
CA ILE A 259 16.64 -9.30 -0.48
C ILE A 259 17.40 -8.12 -1.08
N ALA A 260 17.13 -7.77 -2.33
CA ALA A 260 17.77 -6.64 -2.99
C ALA A 260 17.38 -5.30 -2.37
N ALA A 261 16.12 -5.09 -1.97
CA ALA A 261 15.69 -3.90 -1.25
C ALA A 261 16.43 -3.77 0.09
N SER A 262 16.48 -4.85 0.87
CA SER A 262 17.26 -4.88 2.11
C SER A 262 18.73 -4.57 1.87
N TYR A 263 19.34 -5.18 0.85
CA TYR A 263 20.73 -4.92 0.47
C TYR A 263 20.95 -3.43 0.17
N ILE A 264 20.13 -2.83 -0.67
CA ILE A 264 20.28 -1.42 -1.07
C ILE A 264 20.15 -0.49 0.13
N PHE A 265 19.19 -0.71 1.02
CA PHE A 265 19.02 0.13 2.21
C PHE A 265 20.16 0.00 3.22
N ASN A 266 20.88 -1.13 3.24
CA ASN A 266 22.06 -1.33 4.09
C ASN A 266 23.37 -0.86 3.45
N TYR A 267 23.44 -0.75 2.13
CA TYR A 267 24.67 -0.46 1.38
C TYR A 267 24.48 0.70 0.37
N HIS A 268 23.52 1.61 0.63
CA HIS A 268 23.21 2.72 -0.29
C HIS A 268 24.41 3.64 -0.51
N ASP A 269 25.22 3.90 0.52
CA ASP A 269 26.41 4.76 0.42
C ASP A 269 27.46 4.18 -0.53
N GLU A 270 27.67 2.85 -0.49
CA GLU A 270 28.60 2.17 -1.37
C GLU A 270 28.17 2.15 -2.84
N HIS A 271 26.90 2.48 -3.08
CA HIS A 271 26.33 2.71 -4.41
C HIS A 271 26.20 4.20 -4.74
N ASN A 272 26.74 5.10 -3.89
CA ASN A 272 26.58 6.55 -4.04
C ASN A 272 25.11 6.96 -4.21
N LEU A 273 24.24 6.37 -3.37
CA LEU A 273 22.81 6.67 -3.28
C LEU A 273 22.55 7.42 -1.96
N HIS A 274 22.16 8.68 -2.07
CA HIS A 274 21.94 9.53 -0.91
C HIS A 274 20.47 9.82 -0.73
N SER A 275 19.99 9.84 0.52
CA SER A 275 18.62 10.16 0.87
C SER A 275 18.22 11.53 0.33
N GLN A 276 17.07 11.60 -0.35
CA GLN A 276 16.39 12.86 -0.61
C GLN A 276 15.50 13.18 0.59
N ALA A 277 15.70 14.37 1.19
CA ALA A 277 14.95 14.76 2.37
C ALA A 277 13.43 14.61 2.16
N PRO A 278 12.71 13.94 3.07
CA PRO A 278 11.26 13.85 3.00
C PRO A 278 10.63 15.23 3.22
N PRO A 279 9.35 15.44 2.86
CA PRO A 279 8.65 16.70 3.10
C PRO A 279 8.65 17.14 4.56
N ILE A 280 8.70 16.17 5.47
CA ILE A 280 8.78 16.36 6.91
C ILE A 280 9.42 15.11 7.53
N ARG A 281 10.21 15.27 8.59
CA ARG A 281 10.85 14.16 9.30
C ARG A 281 9.94 13.62 10.41
N PHE A 282 10.13 12.37 10.77
CA PHE A 282 9.35 11.71 11.83
C PHE A 282 9.38 12.50 13.15
N GLN A 283 10.55 13.03 13.53
CA GLN A 283 10.72 13.79 14.78
C GLN A 283 9.98 15.14 14.79
N GLU A 284 9.60 15.65 13.63
CA GLU A 284 8.89 16.92 13.45
C GLU A 284 7.36 16.75 13.45
N VAL A 285 6.88 15.50 13.54
CA VAL A 285 5.46 15.16 13.54
C VAL A 285 5.01 14.72 14.92
N ASP A 286 3.77 15.01 15.27
CA ASP A 286 3.12 14.50 16.46
C ASP A 286 1.65 14.18 16.18
N THR A 287 1.03 13.42 17.08
CA THR A 287 -0.34 12.94 16.96
C THR A 287 -1.27 13.75 17.84
N ILE A 288 -2.38 14.21 17.26
CA ILE A 288 -3.50 14.75 18.03
C ILE A 288 -4.73 13.84 17.92
N GLN A 289 -5.55 13.82 18.98
CA GLN A 289 -6.77 13.01 19.03
C GLN A 289 -7.98 13.86 18.65
N ILE A 290 -8.74 13.41 17.66
CA ILE A 290 -9.93 14.09 17.13
C ILE A 290 -11.18 13.31 17.55
N SER A 291 -12.06 13.96 18.32
CA SER A 291 -13.34 13.38 18.81
C SER A 291 -14.58 13.89 18.06
N ASP A 292 -14.41 14.81 17.12
CA ASP A 292 -15.47 15.36 16.28
C ASP A 292 -15.00 15.48 14.82
N ALA A 293 -15.91 15.75 13.92
CA ALA A 293 -15.60 15.93 12.51
C ALA A 293 -14.56 17.04 12.28
N LEU A 294 -13.61 16.80 11.37
CA LEU A 294 -12.54 17.74 11.05
C LEU A 294 -12.29 17.82 9.54
N SER A 295 -12.26 19.02 8.98
CA SER A 295 -11.88 19.26 7.58
C SER A 295 -10.43 19.74 7.49
N PHE A 296 -9.64 19.12 6.60
CA PHE A 296 -8.28 19.58 6.32
C PHE A 296 -8.23 20.98 5.75
N GLY A 297 -9.25 21.39 4.96
CA GLY A 297 -9.38 22.77 4.49
C GLY A 297 -9.56 23.77 5.63
N ALA A 298 -10.41 23.47 6.63
CA ALA A 298 -10.55 24.28 7.83
C ALA A 298 -9.25 24.30 8.64
N LEU A 299 -8.65 23.13 8.86
CA LEU A 299 -7.41 23.00 9.59
C LEU A 299 -6.27 23.81 8.93
N SER A 300 -6.08 23.66 7.62
CA SER A 300 -5.10 24.43 6.82
C SER A 300 -5.29 25.94 6.98
N SER A 301 -6.53 26.42 6.86
CA SER A 301 -6.85 27.86 6.92
C SER A 301 -6.51 28.52 8.27
N TRP A 302 -6.60 27.79 9.37
CA TRP A 302 -6.38 28.33 10.73
C TRP A 302 -4.98 28.02 11.27
N THR A 303 -4.29 27.04 10.72
CA THR A 303 -2.96 26.62 11.21
C THR A 303 -1.81 27.00 10.28
N ASP A 304 -2.10 27.42 9.04
CA ASP A 304 -1.12 27.59 7.94
C ASP A 304 -0.30 26.30 7.68
N ILE A 305 -0.91 25.13 7.85
CA ILE A 305 -0.34 23.88 7.37
C ILE A 305 -0.75 23.72 5.90
N PRO A 306 0.16 23.53 4.97
CA PRO A 306 -0.18 23.24 3.58
C PRO A 306 -1.14 22.05 3.48
N LEU A 307 -2.18 22.18 2.67
CA LEU A 307 -3.20 21.13 2.50
C LEU A 307 -2.58 19.80 2.03
N GLU A 308 -1.60 19.89 1.14
CA GLU A 308 -0.84 18.78 0.60
C GLU A 308 -0.08 18.03 1.71
N LEU A 309 0.47 18.76 2.69
CA LEU A 309 1.16 18.16 3.82
C LEU A 309 0.18 17.44 4.77
N LEU A 310 -1.04 17.98 4.95
CA LEU A 310 -2.09 17.30 5.72
C LEU A 310 -2.51 15.98 5.06
N HIS A 311 -2.69 15.98 3.74
CA HIS A 311 -2.98 14.76 2.99
C HIS A 311 -1.82 13.76 3.03
N PHE A 312 -0.58 14.25 2.91
CA PHE A 312 0.61 13.41 2.99
C PHE A 312 0.76 12.71 4.35
N LEU A 313 0.53 13.45 5.44
CA LEU A 313 0.61 12.92 6.80
C LEU A 313 -0.58 12.01 7.17
N ASN A 314 -1.74 12.22 6.56
CA ASN A 314 -2.99 11.53 6.89
C ASN A 314 -3.66 10.93 5.64
N PRO A 315 -2.97 10.04 4.92
CA PRO A 315 -3.39 9.58 3.60
C PRO A 315 -4.67 8.73 3.63
N SER A 316 -5.05 8.19 4.79
CA SER A 316 -6.28 7.41 4.96
C SER A 316 -7.55 8.23 4.78
N TYR A 317 -7.50 9.56 4.98
CA TYR A 317 -8.67 10.43 4.84
C TYR A 317 -8.79 10.94 3.40
N ARG A 318 -9.43 10.15 2.55
CA ARG A 318 -9.45 10.29 1.08
C ARG A 318 -9.95 11.64 0.56
N GLN A 319 -10.86 12.28 1.30
CA GLN A 319 -11.48 13.55 0.91
C GLN A 319 -10.97 14.77 1.72
N GLY A 320 -9.86 14.59 2.47
CA GLY A 320 -9.38 15.63 3.39
C GLY A 320 -10.40 15.97 4.48
N TYR A 321 -11.17 14.97 4.87
CA TYR A 321 -12.21 15.09 5.89
C TYR A 321 -12.15 13.89 6.83
N VAL A 322 -12.01 14.16 8.12
CA VAL A 322 -12.10 13.18 9.20
C VAL A 322 -13.56 13.12 9.64
N PRO A 323 -14.28 12.02 9.40
CA PRO A 323 -15.65 11.89 9.89
C PRO A 323 -15.67 11.84 11.42
N LYS A 324 -16.78 12.25 12.01
CA LYS A 324 -16.97 12.13 13.46
C LYS A 324 -16.88 10.65 13.85
N PRO A 325 -15.99 10.28 14.78
CA PRO A 325 -15.90 8.90 15.26
C PRO A 325 -17.24 8.47 15.90
N ILE A 326 -17.62 7.20 15.70
CA ILE A 326 -18.82 6.62 16.33
C ILE A 326 -18.64 6.59 17.85
N SER A 327 -17.40 6.37 18.32
CA SER A 327 -17.03 6.38 19.73
C SER A 327 -15.57 6.79 19.89
N GLY A 328 -15.24 7.46 20.99
CA GLY A 328 -13.87 7.83 21.33
C GLY A 328 -13.29 8.94 20.43
N SER A 329 -12.08 8.74 19.97
CA SER A 329 -11.32 9.68 19.13
C SER A 329 -10.49 8.91 18.10
N VAL A 330 -10.09 9.59 17.03
CA VAL A 330 -9.19 9.08 16.01
C VAL A 330 -7.92 9.93 15.95
N PRO A 331 -6.74 9.31 15.72
CA PRO A 331 -5.50 10.04 15.61
C PRO A 331 -5.36 10.71 14.25
N ILE A 332 -4.83 11.94 14.22
CA ILE A 332 -4.28 12.58 13.03
C ILE A 332 -2.88 13.11 13.33
N LEU A 333 -2.04 13.13 12.29
CA LEU A 333 -0.66 13.59 12.37
C LEU A 333 -0.56 15.04 11.94
N LEU A 334 0.11 15.86 12.74
CA LEU A 334 0.39 17.27 12.44
C LEU A 334 1.88 17.59 12.67
N PRO A 335 2.42 18.63 11.98
CA PRO A 335 3.72 19.19 12.35
C PRO A 335 3.70 19.69 13.80
N LYS A 336 4.69 19.29 14.62
CA LYS A 336 4.79 19.66 16.04
C LYS A 336 4.69 21.16 16.28
N ASN A 337 5.36 21.96 15.46
CA ASN A 337 5.36 23.41 15.54
C ASN A 337 4.01 24.07 15.18
N LYS A 338 3.00 23.28 14.81
CA LYS A 338 1.64 23.78 14.48
C LYS A 338 0.58 23.35 15.48
N ILE A 339 0.91 22.49 16.43
CA ILE A 339 -0.05 21.97 17.41
C ILE A 339 -0.59 23.07 18.32
N GLU A 340 0.26 23.96 18.82
CA GLU A 340 -0.20 25.09 19.64
C GLU A 340 -1.21 25.97 18.89
N ARG A 341 -0.95 26.19 17.60
CA ARG A 341 -1.85 26.98 16.76
C ARG A 341 -3.17 26.24 16.48
N TYR A 342 -3.14 24.92 16.35
CA TYR A 342 -4.35 24.11 16.31
C TYR A 342 -5.15 24.27 17.61
N ILE A 343 -4.52 24.11 18.77
CA ILE A 343 -5.19 24.22 20.08
C ILE A 343 -5.83 25.61 20.23
N ALA A 344 -5.11 26.68 19.91
CA ALA A 344 -5.59 28.05 20.00
C ALA A 344 -6.80 28.36 19.09
N ASN A 345 -6.99 27.60 18.01
CA ASN A 345 -8.07 27.81 17.05
C ASN A 345 -9.06 26.63 16.94
N SER A 346 -8.97 25.66 17.85
CA SER A 346 -9.72 24.41 17.81
C SER A 346 -11.23 24.63 17.62
N ASP A 347 -11.85 25.52 18.42
CA ASP A 347 -13.28 25.80 18.32
C ASP A 347 -13.68 26.35 16.94
N ARG A 348 -12.84 27.21 16.35
CA ARG A 348 -13.09 27.78 15.02
C ARG A 348 -12.96 26.74 13.92
N ILE A 349 -11.94 25.90 14.03
CA ILE A 349 -11.68 24.80 13.10
C ILE A 349 -12.85 23.82 13.12
N HIS A 350 -13.30 23.40 14.31
CA HIS A 350 -14.44 22.49 14.45
C HIS A 350 -15.76 23.12 14.00
N ALA A 351 -16.01 24.41 14.34
CA ALA A 351 -17.19 25.13 13.88
C ALA A 351 -17.25 25.25 12.34
N GLN A 352 -16.10 25.48 11.69
CA GLN A 352 -16.03 25.51 10.23
C GLN A 352 -16.19 24.11 9.64
N SER A 353 -15.57 23.09 10.24
CA SER A 353 -15.70 21.68 9.83
C SER A 353 -17.14 21.19 9.96
N TYR A 354 -17.85 21.59 11.03
CA TYR A 354 -19.25 21.26 11.23
C TYR A 354 -20.16 21.86 10.13
N LYS A 355 -19.93 23.11 9.71
CA LYS A 355 -20.64 23.70 8.57
C LYS A 355 -20.43 22.90 7.28
N ILE A 356 -19.23 22.39 7.09
CA ILE A 356 -18.89 21.50 5.97
C ILE A 356 -19.63 20.17 6.11
N SER A 357 -19.76 19.59 7.32
CA SER A 357 -20.46 18.33 7.56
C SER A 357 -21.97 18.42 7.36
N GLN A 358 -22.57 19.55 7.69
CA GLN A 358 -24.00 19.83 7.45
C GLN A 358 -24.33 19.98 5.96
N ASN A 359 -23.33 20.38 5.20
CA ASN A 359 -23.38 20.44 3.75
C ASN A 359 -22.22 19.56 3.22
N PRO A 360 -22.36 18.22 3.29
CA PRO A 360 -21.24 17.30 3.12
C PRO A 360 -20.52 17.43 1.78
N PHE A 361 -20.96 18.34 0.94
CA PHE A 361 -20.31 18.74 -0.29
C PHE A 361 -20.53 20.23 -0.57
N PRO A 362 -19.72 21.16 0.01
CA PRO A 362 -19.22 22.23 -0.78
C PRO A 362 -17.95 21.71 -1.50
N ILE A 363 -18.02 20.58 -2.12
CA ILE A 363 -17.40 20.48 -3.41
C ILE A 363 -18.02 21.67 -4.13
N GLU A 364 -17.24 22.70 -4.46
CA GLU A 364 -17.55 23.46 -5.67
C GLU A 364 -18.21 22.45 -6.55
N LYS A 365 -19.44 22.71 -6.99
CA LYS A 365 -20.23 21.75 -7.74
C LYS A 365 -19.42 21.23 -8.91
N GLY A 366 -18.40 20.43 -8.63
CA GLY A 366 -17.76 19.55 -9.54
C GLY A 366 -18.83 18.55 -9.85
N ARG A 367 -19.64 18.88 -10.89
CA ARG A 367 -20.69 18.07 -11.46
C ARG A 367 -20.31 16.62 -11.33
N LYS A 368 -20.84 15.89 -10.34
CA LYS A 368 -20.84 14.44 -10.45
C LYS A 368 -21.64 14.15 -11.70
N ILE A 369 -20.99 13.58 -12.68
CA ILE A 369 -21.62 13.19 -13.94
C ILE A 369 -22.29 11.84 -13.67
N HIS A 370 -23.59 11.76 -13.90
CA HIS A 370 -24.28 10.48 -13.89
C HIS A 370 -23.79 9.66 -15.08
N TYR A 371 -23.15 8.54 -14.80
CA TYR A 371 -22.69 7.59 -15.79
C TYR A 371 -23.43 6.27 -15.60
N GLN A 372 -23.81 5.62 -16.68
CA GLN A 372 -24.47 4.32 -16.66
C GLN A 372 -23.47 3.26 -17.09
N HIS A 373 -23.05 2.43 -16.12
CA HIS A 373 -22.15 1.31 -16.35
C HIS A 373 -22.95 0.08 -16.71
N GLU A 374 -22.63 -0.58 -17.83
CA GLU A 374 -23.17 -1.90 -18.17
C GLU A 374 -22.22 -2.98 -17.68
N VAL A 375 -22.70 -3.85 -16.80
CA VAL A 375 -21.89 -4.89 -16.16
C VAL A 375 -21.42 -5.89 -17.20
N ALA A 376 -20.11 -6.00 -17.39
CA ALA A 376 -19.49 -6.96 -18.29
C ALA A 376 -19.36 -8.35 -17.65
N ARG A 377 -19.21 -9.39 -18.47
CA ARG A 377 -18.99 -10.75 -18.00
C ARG A 377 -17.71 -10.86 -17.16
N GLY A 378 -17.83 -11.34 -15.91
CA GLY A 378 -16.71 -11.46 -14.98
C GLY A 378 -16.42 -10.20 -14.17
N GLU A 379 -17.28 -9.19 -14.21
CA GLU A 379 -17.23 -8.06 -13.31
C GLU A 379 -17.98 -8.35 -12.00
N PHE A 380 -17.50 -7.70 -10.94
CA PHE A 380 -18.10 -7.75 -9.60
C PHE A 380 -18.05 -6.35 -8.99
N LEU A 381 -18.90 -6.08 -8.02
CA LEU A 381 -19.11 -4.73 -7.48
C LEU A 381 -17.82 -4.02 -7.06
N HIS A 382 -16.88 -4.71 -6.42
CA HIS A 382 -15.59 -4.13 -6.03
C HIS A 382 -14.74 -3.69 -7.22
N LYS A 383 -14.74 -4.45 -8.32
CA LYS A 383 -14.02 -4.07 -9.55
C LYS A 383 -14.61 -2.81 -10.17
N ILE A 384 -15.94 -2.74 -10.21
CA ILE A 384 -16.68 -1.58 -10.71
C ILE A 384 -16.44 -0.37 -9.81
N ALA A 385 -16.51 -0.56 -8.49
CA ALA A 385 -16.23 0.51 -7.53
C ALA A 385 -14.83 1.11 -7.70
N LEU A 386 -13.81 0.25 -7.89
CA LEU A 386 -12.43 0.68 -8.15
C LEU A 386 -12.29 1.45 -9.48
N GLN A 387 -12.96 0.99 -10.54
CA GLN A 387 -12.92 1.64 -11.84
C GLN A 387 -13.42 3.09 -11.78
N TYR A 388 -14.44 3.33 -10.95
CA TYR A 388 -15.11 4.62 -10.81
C TYR A 388 -14.68 5.41 -9.56
N GLU A 389 -13.65 4.93 -8.85
CA GLU A 389 -13.13 5.56 -7.62
C GLU A 389 -14.22 5.83 -6.58
N CYS A 390 -15.12 4.85 -6.41
CA CYS A 390 -16.18 4.86 -5.40
C CYS A 390 -16.14 3.57 -4.56
N THR A 391 -17.00 3.45 -3.56
CA THR A 391 -17.13 2.24 -2.77
C THR A 391 -18.27 1.36 -3.26
N VAL A 392 -18.30 0.09 -2.83
CA VAL A 392 -19.45 -0.80 -3.06
C VAL A 392 -20.70 -0.24 -2.40
N ALA A 393 -20.57 0.36 -1.21
CA ALA A 393 -21.68 1.02 -0.52
C ALA A 393 -22.27 2.20 -1.32
N ASP A 394 -21.41 2.98 -1.99
CA ASP A 394 -21.88 4.04 -2.90
C ASP A 394 -22.67 3.44 -4.07
N LEU A 395 -22.17 2.36 -4.69
CA LEU A 395 -22.87 1.66 -5.76
C LEU A 395 -24.22 1.11 -5.30
N GLU A 396 -24.27 0.49 -4.13
CA GLU A 396 -25.49 -0.02 -3.53
C GLU A 396 -26.50 1.11 -3.25
N GLN A 397 -26.03 2.22 -2.68
CA GLN A 397 -26.86 3.38 -2.40
C GLN A 397 -27.42 4.02 -3.68
N TRP A 398 -26.61 4.15 -4.72
CA TRP A 398 -27.03 4.75 -6.00
C TRP A 398 -28.00 3.88 -6.81
N ASN A 399 -28.05 2.58 -6.51
CA ASN A 399 -28.86 1.60 -7.23
C ASN A 399 -29.98 0.97 -6.37
N GLY A 400 -30.52 1.73 -5.41
CA GLY A 400 -31.76 1.36 -4.71
C GLY A 400 -31.61 0.99 -3.23
N GLY A 401 -30.38 1.00 -2.70
CA GLY A 401 -30.09 0.70 -1.29
C GLY A 401 -30.25 -0.80 -0.94
N GLY A 402 -29.29 -1.34 -0.22
CA GLY A 402 -29.24 -2.76 0.16
C GLY A 402 -28.23 -3.58 -0.65
N LYS A 403 -28.02 -4.84 -0.27
CA LYS A 403 -27.04 -5.71 -0.94
C LYS A 403 -27.38 -5.92 -2.40
N LEU A 404 -26.61 -5.28 -3.28
CA LEU A 404 -26.78 -5.34 -4.72
C LEU A 404 -26.21 -6.64 -5.29
N LYS A 405 -27.03 -7.39 -6.02
CA LYS A 405 -26.59 -8.52 -6.84
C LYS A 405 -26.53 -8.08 -8.27
N ILE A 406 -25.41 -8.32 -8.94
CA ILE A 406 -25.20 -7.91 -10.33
C ILE A 406 -25.02 -9.12 -11.25
N HIS A 407 -25.51 -8.97 -12.48
CA HIS A 407 -25.35 -9.95 -13.57
C HIS A 407 -24.84 -9.24 -14.81
N PRO A 408 -24.14 -9.94 -15.71
CA PRO A 408 -23.75 -9.37 -16.99
C PRO A 408 -24.95 -8.80 -17.75
N GLY A 409 -24.82 -7.54 -18.20
CA GLY A 409 -25.87 -6.78 -18.88
C GLY A 409 -26.69 -5.87 -17.95
N ASP A 410 -26.55 -5.97 -16.63
CA ASP A 410 -27.19 -5.05 -15.70
C ASP A 410 -26.61 -3.63 -15.88
N LYS A 411 -27.47 -2.63 -15.75
CA LYS A 411 -27.09 -1.22 -15.86
C LYS A 411 -27.05 -0.59 -14.47
N LEU A 412 -25.84 -0.18 -14.04
CA LEU A 412 -25.60 0.48 -12.77
C LEU A 412 -25.46 1.98 -12.94
N SER A 413 -26.19 2.73 -12.13
CA SER A 413 -25.99 4.16 -11.96
C SER A 413 -24.71 4.42 -11.17
N VAL A 414 -23.80 5.18 -11.73
CA VAL A 414 -22.52 5.57 -11.10
C VAL A 414 -22.37 7.08 -11.18
N TRP A 415 -22.03 7.72 -10.07
CA TRP A 415 -21.81 9.17 -10.02
C TRP A 415 -20.31 9.45 -9.93
N ILE A 416 -19.72 9.93 -11.02
CA ILE A 416 -18.28 10.10 -11.22
C ILE A 416 -17.88 11.56 -11.37
N THR A 417 -16.61 11.85 -11.06
CA THR A 417 -16.05 13.20 -11.28
C THR A 417 -15.77 13.42 -12.78
N PRO A 418 -15.68 14.69 -13.24
CA PRO A 418 -15.33 15.01 -14.63
C PRO A 418 -14.01 14.38 -15.08
N ASP A 419 -13.03 14.25 -14.18
CA ASP A 419 -11.72 13.66 -14.49
C ASP A 419 -11.83 12.16 -14.76
N ILE A 420 -12.63 11.45 -13.96
CA ILE A 420 -12.92 10.03 -14.17
C ILE A 420 -13.70 9.84 -15.48
N TYR A 421 -14.68 10.72 -15.74
CA TYR A 421 -15.44 10.70 -16.99
C TYR A 421 -14.52 10.88 -18.21
N ALA A 422 -13.64 11.88 -18.17
CA ALA A 422 -12.67 12.13 -19.26
C ALA A 422 -11.65 11.00 -19.43
N ARG A 423 -11.32 10.26 -18.35
CA ARG A 423 -10.47 9.05 -18.43
C ARG A 423 -11.20 7.93 -19.17
N ILE A 424 -12.46 7.67 -18.82
CA ILE A 424 -13.29 6.64 -19.43
C ILE A 424 -13.52 6.93 -20.91
N GLU A 425 -13.83 8.19 -21.27
CA GLU A 425 -13.97 8.56 -22.68
C GLU A 425 -12.70 8.33 -23.48
N ARG A 426 -11.53 8.64 -22.94
CA ARG A 426 -10.24 8.35 -23.59
C ARG A 426 -9.99 6.85 -23.78
N GLU A 427 -10.36 6.03 -22.80
CA GLU A 427 -10.23 4.57 -22.89
C GLU A 427 -11.22 3.97 -23.91
N LEU A 428 -12.41 4.56 -24.07
CA LEU A 428 -13.39 4.15 -25.07
C LEU A 428 -12.96 4.58 -26.49
N ILE A 429 -12.44 5.78 -26.66
CA ILE A 429 -11.96 6.29 -27.98
C ILE A 429 -10.70 5.53 -28.41
N GLY A 430 -9.84 5.11 -27.48
CA GLY A 430 -8.64 4.31 -27.81
C GLY A 430 -8.91 2.85 -28.18
N ARG A 431 -10.17 2.41 -28.16
CA ARG A 431 -10.59 1.06 -28.60
C ARG A 431 -11.15 0.99 -30.03
N TYR A 432 -11.22 2.14 -30.71
CA TYR A 432 -11.53 2.28 -32.12
C TYR A 432 -10.30 2.81 -32.88
#